data_04fdce490a10d67e955d27ab7db69b9b
#
_entry.id   04fdce490a10d67e955d27ab7db69b9b
#
_cell.length_a   1.000
_cell.length_b   1.000
_cell.length_c   1.000
_cell.angle_alpha   90.00
_cell.angle_beta   90.00
_cell.angle_gamma   90.00
#
_symmetry.space_group_name_H-M   'P 1'
#
loop_
_entity.id
_entity.type
_entity.pdbx_description
1 polymer ?
#
loop_
_entity_poly.entity_id
_entity_poly.type
_entity_poly.pdbx_seq_one_letter_code
_entity_poly.pdbx_strand_id
1 'polypeptide(L)'
;MSTFGYRKRVFLASISTGHTSYILTEVESSRGGEYKGGHCMLTMADCRRRIQLEFFLGTVRARRESLRKIDLLIKQLEQFRTALRTEAGLIEQYEAKQKAKPRKSNKASKRRAVPNGRTNKRSHAE
;
A
#
# COMPACT_ATOMS: atom_id res chain seq x y z
N MET A 1 25.33 -14.57 -24.78
CA MET A 1 25.04 -13.54 -23.78
C MET A 1 23.76 -12.83 -24.18
N SER A 2 22.73 -12.91 -23.33
CA SER A 2 21.50 -12.16 -23.55
C SER A 2 21.75 -10.68 -23.29
N THR A 3 21.61 -9.86 -24.31
CA THR A 3 21.76 -8.41 -24.17
C THR A 3 20.39 -7.83 -23.92
N PHE A 4 20.12 -7.37 -22.70
CA PHE A 4 18.87 -6.67 -22.42
C PHE A 4 18.85 -5.32 -23.15
N GLY A 5 17.84 -5.11 -24.00
CA GLY A 5 17.59 -3.83 -24.65
C GLY A 5 17.05 -2.79 -23.68
N TYR A 6 16.34 -3.24 -22.65
CA TYR A 6 15.79 -2.40 -21.58
C TYR A 6 15.66 -3.22 -20.31
N ARG A 7 16.16 -2.67 -19.20
CA ARG A 7 15.98 -3.23 -17.86
C ARG A 7 15.90 -2.11 -16.84
N LYS A 8 14.82 -2.05 -16.08
CA LYS A 8 14.62 -1.02 -15.06
C LYS A 8 13.94 -1.59 -13.84
N ARG A 9 14.47 -1.26 -12.66
CA ARG A 9 13.85 -1.54 -11.37
C ARG A 9 13.42 -0.23 -10.71
N VAL A 10 12.19 -0.19 -10.23
CA VAL A 10 11.62 0.95 -9.50
C VAL A 10 11.08 0.45 -8.17
N PHE A 11 11.53 1.03 -7.07
CA PHE A 11 10.99 0.73 -5.75
C PHE A 11 9.69 1.51 -5.54
N LEU A 12 8.65 0.84 -5.05
CA LEU A 12 7.32 1.41 -4.83
C LEU A 12 7.14 1.94 -3.42
N ALA A 13 7.92 1.41 -2.46
CA ALA A 13 7.89 1.85 -1.09
C ALA A 13 9.04 2.80 -0.78
N SER A 14 8.81 3.76 0.11
CA SER A 14 9.86 4.61 0.65
C SER A 14 10.83 3.76 1.49
N ILE A 15 12.12 4.07 1.42
CA ILE A 15 13.19 3.39 2.18
C ILE A 15 12.91 3.43 3.68
N SER A 16 12.21 4.47 4.16
CA SER A 16 11.86 4.66 5.57
C SER A 16 10.85 3.64 6.12
N THR A 17 10.09 2.96 5.25
CA THR A 17 9.05 2.01 5.69
C THR A 17 9.55 0.59 5.91
N GLY A 18 10.80 0.28 5.55
CA GLY A 18 11.37 -1.07 5.64
C GLY A 18 10.72 -2.10 4.70
N HIS A 19 9.80 -1.69 3.83
CA HIS A 19 9.14 -2.56 2.87
C HIS A 19 9.85 -2.52 1.52
N THR A 20 10.26 -3.69 1.04
CA THR A 20 10.91 -3.85 -0.27
C THR A 20 9.89 -4.25 -1.33
N SER A 21 9.04 -3.32 -1.74
CA SER A 21 8.19 -3.52 -2.92
C SER A 21 8.80 -2.83 -4.13
N TYR A 22 8.79 -3.52 -5.27
CA TYR A 22 9.38 -3.00 -6.51
C TYR A 22 8.66 -3.50 -7.75
N ILE A 23 8.84 -2.76 -8.83
CA ILE A 23 8.55 -3.20 -10.20
C ILE A 23 9.87 -3.35 -10.93
N LEU A 24 10.07 -4.48 -11.58
CA LEU A 24 11.18 -4.74 -12.49
C LEU A 24 10.62 -4.99 -13.88
N THR A 25 11.09 -4.23 -14.86
CA THR A 25 10.75 -4.39 -16.27
C THR A 25 11.99 -4.80 -17.05
N GLU A 26 11.86 -5.84 -17.86
CA GLU A 26 12.94 -6.42 -18.64
C GLU A 26 12.47 -6.67 -20.08
N VAL A 27 13.21 -6.15 -21.03
CA VAL A 27 13.00 -6.40 -22.47
C VAL A 27 14.32 -6.86 -23.06
N GLU A 28 14.38 -8.11 -23.48
CA GLU A 28 15.53 -8.65 -24.15
C GLU A 28 15.64 -8.13 -25.58
N SER A 29 16.82 -7.68 -25.96
CA SER A 29 17.05 -7.13 -27.30
C SER A 29 17.26 -8.25 -28.31
N SER A 30 16.57 -8.17 -29.43
CA SER A 30 16.79 -9.02 -30.60
C SER A 30 17.88 -8.50 -31.57
N ARG A 31 18.70 -7.54 -31.13
CA ARG A 31 19.79 -6.99 -31.95
C ARG A 31 20.90 -8.03 -32.11
N GLY A 32 20.87 -8.80 -33.18
CA GLY A 32 21.87 -9.85 -33.42
C GLY A 32 21.55 -10.76 -34.60
N GLY A 33 20.55 -10.43 -35.40
CA GLY A 33 20.29 -11.10 -36.70
C GLY A 33 19.38 -12.32 -36.63
N GLU A 34 19.36 -13.07 -35.54
CA GLU A 34 18.39 -14.15 -35.36
C GLU A 34 17.45 -13.81 -34.18
N TYR A 35 16.20 -13.57 -34.52
CA TYR A 35 15.17 -13.39 -33.52
C TYR A 35 14.82 -14.73 -32.86
N LYS A 36 15.33 -14.97 -31.66
CA LYS A 36 15.03 -16.16 -30.86
C LYS A 36 14.00 -15.88 -29.76
N GLY A 37 12.95 -15.13 -30.07
CA GLY A 37 11.87 -14.88 -29.14
C GLY A 37 12.34 -14.21 -27.85
N GLY A 38 12.70 -12.93 -27.90
CA GLY A 38 13.23 -12.20 -26.76
C GLY A 38 12.33 -12.27 -25.53
N HIS A 39 12.93 -12.44 -24.38
CA HIS A 39 12.23 -12.49 -23.10
C HIS A 39 11.82 -11.07 -22.67
N CYS A 40 10.51 -10.85 -22.52
CA CYS A 40 9.98 -9.59 -22.02
C CYS A 40 9.13 -9.87 -20.80
N MET A 41 9.48 -9.26 -19.67
CA MET A 41 8.86 -9.57 -18.39
C MET A 41 8.62 -8.33 -17.56
N LEU A 42 7.44 -8.25 -16.95
CA LEU A 42 7.10 -7.33 -15.89
C LEU A 42 7.00 -8.13 -14.59
N THR A 43 7.84 -7.81 -13.62
CA THR A 43 7.80 -8.38 -12.28
C THR A 43 7.30 -7.33 -11.29
N MET A 44 6.28 -7.67 -10.51
CA MET A 44 5.87 -6.91 -9.33
C MET A 44 6.12 -7.75 -8.09
N ALA A 45 6.79 -7.20 -7.10
CA ALA A 45 7.08 -7.88 -5.85
C ALA A 45 6.79 -6.98 -4.66
N ASP A 46 6.24 -7.58 -3.61
CA ASP A 46 6.26 -7.05 -2.26
C ASP A 46 7.16 -7.93 -1.37
N CYS A 47 7.23 -7.65 -0.07
CA CYS A 47 8.10 -8.39 0.86
C CYS A 47 7.84 -9.91 0.90
N ARG A 48 6.71 -10.40 0.40
CA ARG A 48 6.28 -11.80 0.54
C ARG A 48 5.84 -12.46 -0.76
N ARG A 49 5.44 -11.68 -1.74
CA ARG A 49 4.84 -12.18 -2.98
C ARG A 49 5.50 -11.58 -4.19
N ARG A 50 5.59 -12.39 -5.23
CA ARG A 50 6.11 -12.00 -6.53
C ARG A 50 5.15 -12.44 -7.62
N ILE A 51 4.80 -11.51 -8.50
CA ILE A 51 3.96 -11.74 -9.67
C ILE A 51 4.80 -11.42 -10.90
N GLN A 52 4.76 -12.29 -11.89
CA GLN A 52 5.45 -12.11 -13.16
C GLN A 52 4.45 -12.20 -14.29
N LEU A 53 4.52 -11.24 -15.20
CA LEU A 53 3.75 -11.20 -16.44
C LEU A 53 4.72 -11.28 -17.60
N GLU A 54 4.59 -12.32 -18.40
CA GLU A 54 5.38 -12.52 -19.61
C GLU A 54 4.69 -11.91 -20.82
N PHE A 55 5.50 -11.38 -21.74
CA PHE A 55 5.07 -10.75 -22.98
C PHE A 55 5.83 -11.38 -24.14
N PHE A 56 5.13 -12.12 -24.96
CA PHE A 56 5.73 -12.83 -26.09
C PHE A 56 5.74 -11.96 -27.34
N LEU A 57 6.86 -11.91 -28.02
CA LEU A 57 7.05 -11.11 -29.23
C LEU A 57 7.38 -11.95 -30.48
N GLY A 58 7.37 -13.27 -30.39
CA GLY A 58 7.82 -14.19 -31.44
C GLY A 58 7.00 -14.14 -32.72
N THR A 59 5.71 -13.90 -32.65
CA THR A 59 4.81 -13.82 -33.82
C THR A 59 4.10 -12.49 -33.89
N VAL A 60 3.57 -12.15 -35.06
CA VAL A 60 2.77 -10.92 -35.24
C VAL A 60 1.57 -10.90 -34.28
N ARG A 61 0.90 -12.04 -34.12
CA ARG A 61 -0.22 -12.17 -33.20
C ARG A 61 0.22 -11.97 -31.75
N ALA A 62 1.30 -12.62 -31.32
CA ALA A 62 1.82 -12.50 -29.97
C ALA A 62 2.24 -11.06 -29.64
N ARG A 63 2.85 -10.34 -30.58
CA ARG A 63 3.17 -8.91 -30.40
C ARG A 63 1.94 -8.06 -30.16
N ARG A 64 0.88 -8.24 -30.95
CA ARG A 64 -0.38 -7.51 -30.78
C ARG A 64 -1.03 -7.80 -29.43
N GLU A 65 -1.07 -9.07 -29.03
CA GLU A 65 -1.63 -9.48 -27.73
C GLU A 65 -0.81 -8.94 -26.55
N SER A 66 0.52 -8.94 -26.66
CA SER A 66 1.40 -8.39 -25.63
C SER A 66 1.23 -6.87 -25.46
N LEU A 67 1.12 -6.13 -26.57
CA LEU A 67 0.86 -4.69 -26.53
C LEU A 67 -0.53 -4.40 -25.94
N ARG A 68 -1.56 -5.14 -26.38
CA ARG A 68 -2.90 -5.01 -25.81
C ARG A 68 -2.94 -5.30 -24.32
N LYS A 69 -2.22 -6.32 -23.86
CA LYS A 69 -2.12 -6.70 -22.45
C LYS A 69 -1.55 -5.57 -21.60
N ILE A 70 -0.46 -4.94 -22.05
CA ILE A 70 0.13 -3.82 -21.30
C ILE A 70 -0.77 -2.57 -21.32
N ASP A 71 -1.42 -2.27 -22.43
CA ASP A 71 -2.34 -1.14 -22.53
C ASP A 71 -3.54 -1.28 -21.59
N LEU A 72 -4.11 -2.50 -21.52
CA LEU A 72 -5.17 -2.82 -20.56
C LEU A 72 -4.71 -2.67 -19.10
N LEU A 73 -3.50 -3.14 -18.79
CA LEU A 73 -2.92 -3.01 -17.45
C LEU A 73 -2.75 -1.53 -17.08
N ILE A 74 -2.20 -0.71 -17.97
CA ILE A 74 -2.05 0.73 -17.76
C ILE A 74 -3.40 1.38 -17.49
N LYS A 75 -4.40 1.09 -18.31
CA LYS A 75 -5.75 1.62 -18.16
C LYS A 75 -6.36 1.25 -16.80
N GLN A 76 -6.23 0.00 -16.38
CA GLN A 76 -6.76 -0.45 -15.08
C GLN A 76 -6.03 0.21 -13.91
N LEU A 77 -4.71 0.38 -13.99
CA LEU A 77 -3.93 1.06 -12.97
C LEU A 77 -4.29 2.55 -12.87
N GLU A 78 -4.59 3.22 -13.98
CA GLU A 78 -5.07 4.60 -13.97
C GLU A 78 -6.43 4.75 -13.31
N GLN A 79 -7.36 3.86 -13.59
CA GLN A 79 -8.67 3.82 -12.93
C GLN A 79 -8.54 3.54 -11.43
N PHE A 80 -7.70 2.60 -11.06
CA PHE A 80 -7.41 2.28 -9.67
C PHE A 80 -6.79 3.47 -8.93
N ARG A 81 -5.82 4.15 -9.55
CA ARG A 81 -5.22 5.38 -8.99
C ARG A 81 -6.28 6.46 -8.73
N THR A 82 -7.23 6.64 -9.64
CA THR A 82 -8.33 7.61 -9.48
C THR A 82 -9.22 7.25 -8.29
N ALA A 83 -9.60 5.98 -8.18
CA ALA A 83 -10.39 5.49 -7.05
C ALA A 83 -9.66 5.66 -5.71
N LEU A 84 -8.37 5.34 -5.64
CA LEU A 84 -7.55 5.54 -4.44
C LEU A 84 -7.48 7.01 -4.01
N ARG A 85 -7.32 7.93 -4.96
CA ARG A 85 -7.30 9.37 -4.65
C ARG A 85 -8.63 9.86 -4.09
N THR A 86 -9.73 9.39 -4.65
CA THR A 86 -11.07 9.72 -4.17
C THR A 86 -11.26 9.24 -2.73
N GLU A 87 -10.92 8.00 -2.44
CA GLU A 87 -11.06 7.42 -1.11
C GLU A 87 -10.14 8.09 -0.09
N ALA A 88 -8.89 8.34 -0.43
CA ALA A 88 -7.95 9.06 0.44
C ALA A 88 -8.50 10.45 0.82
N GLY A 89 -9.06 11.19 -0.15
CA GLY A 89 -9.67 12.50 0.11
C GLY A 89 -10.89 12.42 1.05
N LEU A 90 -11.71 11.38 0.94
CA LEU A 90 -12.85 11.17 1.85
C LEU A 90 -12.37 10.86 3.28
N ILE A 91 -11.33 10.05 3.43
CA ILE A 91 -10.74 9.73 4.73
C ILE A 91 -10.18 10.99 5.39
N GLU A 92 -9.41 11.79 4.65
CA GLU A 92 -8.84 13.05 5.14
C GLU A 92 -9.94 14.03 5.61
N GLN A 93 -11.03 14.16 4.85
CA GLN A 93 -12.18 14.98 5.25
C GLN A 93 -12.85 14.45 6.51
N TYR A 94 -13.00 13.14 6.64
CA TYR A 94 -13.57 12.52 7.83
C TYR A 94 -12.69 12.78 9.07
N GLU A 95 -11.39 12.59 8.95
CA GLU A 95 -10.43 12.85 10.03
C GLU A 95 -10.43 14.32 10.46
N ALA A 96 -10.49 15.26 9.51
CA ALA A 96 -10.57 16.68 9.78
C ALA A 96 -11.85 17.02 10.58
N LYS A 97 -13.00 16.44 10.20
CA LYS A 97 -14.27 16.62 10.93
C LYS A 97 -14.21 16.04 12.36
N GLN A 98 -13.53 14.92 12.56
CA GLN A 98 -13.35 14.33 13.89
C GLN A 98 -12.46 15.20 14.79
N LYS A 99 -11.37 15.75 14.24
CA LYS A 99 -10.48 16.66 14.97
C LYS A 99 -11.16 17.98 15.34
N ALA A 100 -12.09 18.46 14.51
CA ALA A 100 -12.85 19.69 14.75
C ALA A 100 -13.97 19.56 15.80
N LYS A 101 -14.37 18.32 16.18
CA LYS A 101 -15.34 18.12 17.26
C LYS A 101 -14.70 18.46 18.61
N PRO A 102 -15.26 19.42 19.39
CA PRO A 102 -14.72 19.75 20.69
C PRO A 102 -14.76 18.49 21.58
N ARG A 103 -13.62 18.13 22.18
CA ARG A 103 -13.57 17.12 23.24
C ARG A 103 -14.50 17.59 24.33
N LYS A 104 -15.66 16.95 24.49
CA LYS A 104 -16.49 17.11 25.68
C LYS A 104 -15.60 16.73 26.86
N SER A 105 -15.14 17.75 27.60
CA SER A 105 -14.38 17.56 28.82
C SER A 105 -15.28 16.78 29.78
N ASN A 106 -14.86 15.55 30.11
CA ASN A 106 -15.42 14.81 31.25
C ASN A 106 -15.03 15.52 32.55
N LYS A 107 -15.67 16.67 32.79
CA LYS A 107 -15.64 17.42 34.04
C LYS A 107 -16.86 17.07 34.87
N ALA A 108 -17.06 15.79 35.15
CA ALA A 108 -18.10 15.37 36.08
C ALA A 108 -17.77 14.04 36.71
N SER A 109 -16.73 14.00 37.56
CA SER A 109 -16.66 13.00 38.64
C SER A 109 -15.57 13.39 39.65
N LYS A 110 -15.78 14.52 40.33
CA LYS A 110 -15.02 14.83 41.54
C LYS A 110 -15.91 15.58 42.50
N ARG A 111 -16.92 14.90 43.01
CA ARG A 111 -17.62 15.33 44.24
C ARG A 111 -18.36 14.14 44.81
N ARG A 112 -17.71 13.45 45.76
CA ARG A 112 -18.26 12.88 46.99
C ARG A 112 -17.17 12.19 47.79
N ALA A 113 -16.41 12.98 48.49
CA ALA A 113 -15.74 12.49 49.67
C ALA A 113 -16.78 12.66 50.81
N VAL A 114 -17.25 11.57 51.34
CA VAL A 114 -18.08 11.52 52.55
C VAL A 114 -17.13 11.39 53.72
N PRO A 115 -17.12 12.30 54.69
CA PRO A 115 -16.35 12.09 55.91
C PRO A 115 -17.17 11.19 56.88
N ASN A 116 -16.76 9.94 57.01
CA ASN A 116 -17.29 9.08 58.05
C ASN A 116 -16.52 9.35 59.37
N GLY A 117 -17.10 10.23 60.15
CA GLY A 117 -16.82 10.32 61.58
C GLY A 117 -17.57 9.23 62.34
N ARG A 118 -16.89 8.26 62.85
CA ARG A 118 -17.37 7.38 63.91
C ARG A 118 -16.33 7.32 65.03
N THR A 119 -16.56 8.17 66.00
CA THR A 119 -16.02 8.04 67.33
C THR A 119 -16.65 6.83 68.02
N ASN A 120 -15.87 5.84 68.34
CA ASN A 120 -16.27 4.73 69.18
C ASN A 120 -15.65 4.90 70.57
N LYS A 121 -16.47 5.47 71.47
CA LYS A 121 -16.17 5.44 72.91
C LYS A 121 -16.52 4.06 73.42
N ARG A 122 -15.54 3.34 73.91
CA ARG A 122 -15.74 2.22 74.80
C ARG A 122 -15.40 2.66 76.20
N SER A 123 -16.45 2.72 77.01
CA SER A 123 -16.36 2.76 78.44
C SER A 123 -16.15 1.35 79.02
N HIS A 124 -15.27 1.27 80.03
CA HIS A 124 -15.04 0.16 80.89
C HIS A 124 -16.23 -0.12 81.79
N ALA A 125 -16.42 -1.38 82.13
CA ALA A 125 -16.79 -1.84 83.47
C ALA A 125 -16.56 -3.36 83.55
N GLU A 126 -15.78 -3.74 84.52
CA GLU A 126 -15.58 -4.94 85.38
C GLU A 126 -15.25 -6.24 84.69
#